data_962d4c269e6f1497e965f1bb481ecb4f
#
_entry.id   962d4c269e6f1497e965f1bb481ecb4f
#
_cell.length_a   1.000
_cell.length_b   1.000
_cell.length_c   1.000
_cell.angle_alpha   90.00
_cell.angle_beta   90.00
_cell.angle_gamma   90.00
#
_symmetry.space_group_name_H-M   'P 1'
#
loop_
_entity.id
_entity.type
_entity.pdbx_description
1 polymer ?
#
loop_
_entity_poly.entity_id
_entity_poly.type
_entity_poly.pdbx_seq_one_letter_code
_entity_poly.pdbx_strand_id
1 'polypeptide(L)'
;SSWGTYNEAADDGGKSDDWLISPELDGRAQKIDFWAKAASLTYAPEAFEILYSTTGDNVEDFKLLSTHEAEGDAWYNYEANLPEGTKYFAIRCVSENKLALFIDDITYHEGQLTILNYNVYRNGEKIGTANANATSFSDAGNDGDIYTITIVYDEGESTFSNEAGITLGVEELTQGRLNVMTGRGTVTVSNANGSDVTILTTD
;
A
#
# COMPACT_ATOMS: atom_id res chain seq x y z
N SER A 1 -0.51 11.35 19.59
CA SER A 1 -1.63 12.25 19.99
C SER A 1 -2.87 11.42 20.22
N SER A 2 -3.69 11.81 21.18
CA SER A 2 -4.96 11.14 21.47
C SER A 2 -6.14 12.01 21.06
N TRP A 3 -7.22 11.37 20.70
CA TRP A 3 -8.50 11.99 20.39
C TRP A 3 -9.57 11.41 21.32
N GLY A 4 -10.52 12.23 21.72
CA GLY A 4 -11.59 11.80 22.58
C GLY A 4 -12.87 12.60 22.36
N THR A 5 -14.01 11.97 22.59
CA THR A 5 -15.33 12.60 22.55
C THR A 5 -15.98 12.53 23.92
N TYR A 6 -16.86 13.46 24.20
CA TYR A 6 -17.59 13.57 25.44
C TYR A 6 -19.06 13.84 25.13
N ASN A 7 -19.93 12.98 25.61
CA ASN A 7 -21.34 13.01 25.27
C ASN A 7 -22.29 13.17 26.47
N GLU A 8 -21.76 13.43 27.66
CA GLU A 8 -22.60 13.68 28.84
C GLU A 8 -23.34 15.03 28.71
N ALA A 9 -24.64 15.00 28.82
CA ALA A 9 -25.51 16.16 28.85
C ALA A 9 -25.66 16.96 27.52
N ALA A 10 -25.55 16.31 26.37
CA ALA A 10 -26.00 16.93 25.13
C ALA A 10 -27.52 17.07 25.07
N ASP A 11 -28.02 18.14 24.45
CA ASP A 11 -29.47 18.39 24.29
C ASP A 11 -30.16 17.31 23.44
N ASP A 12 -29.43 16.44 22.76
CA ASP A 12 -29.86 15.32 21.93
C ASP A 12 -30.02 13.99 22.68
N GLY A 13 -29.95 14.00 24.01
CA GLY A 13 -30.07 12.80 24.84
C GLY A 13 -28.74 12.11 25.10
N GLY A 14 -27.62 12.80 24.90
CA GLY A 14 -26.28 12.28 25.19
C GLY A 14 -25.75 11.30 24.16
N LYS A 15 -26.16 11.45 22.90
CA LYS A 15 -25.63 10.68 21.77
C LYS A 15 -24.43 11.35 21.16
N SER A 16 -23.36 10.57 21.00
CA SER A 16 -22.20 11.00 20.20
C SER A 16 -22.44 10.74 18.73
N ASP A 17 -21.94 11.67 17.92
CA ASP A 17 -21.80 11.53 16.47
C ASP A 17 -20.50 12.24 16.05
N ASP A 18 -19.39 11.85 16.68
CA ASP A 18 -18.09 12.48 16.48
C ASP A 18 -17.24 11.66 15.53
N TRP A 19 -16.72 12.32 14.52
CA TRP A 19 -15.99 11.69 13.43
C TRP A 19 -14.51 12.05 13.45
N LEU A 20 -13.65 11.03 13.38
CA LEU A 20 -12.23 11.16 13.11
C LEU A 20 -11.98 10.58 11.71
N ILE A 21 -11.76 11.46 10.74
CA ILE A 21 -11.58 11.09 9.34
C ILE A 21 -10.10 11.16 8.98
N SER A 22 -9.60 10.16 8.26
CA SER A 22 -8.22 10.11 7.79
C SER A 22 -7.94 11.16 6.71
N PRO A 23 -6.68 11.52 6.48
CA PRO A 23 -6.26 12.10 5.20
C PRO A 23 -6.60 11.16 4.03
N GLU A 24 -6.54 11.68 2.80
CA GLU A 24 -6.73 10.86 1.60
C GLU A 24 -5.66 9.76 1.51
N LEU A 25 -6.11 8.55 1.24
CA LEU A 25 -5.31 7.35 1.04
C LEU A 25 -5.17 7.05 -0.45
N ASP A 26 -4.23 6.20 -0.81
CA ASP A 26 -3.92 5.89 -2.21
C ASP A 26 -4.92 4.93 -2.91
N GLY A 27 -5.85 4.35 -2.16
CA GLY A 27 -6.89 3.46 -2.69
C GLY A 27 -6.52 1.99 -2.70
N ARG A 28 -5.35 1.61 -2.24
CA ARG A 28 -4.97 0.20 -2.11
C ARG A 28 -5.75 -0.49 -1.00
N ALA A 29 -5.86 -1.82 -1.06
CA ALA A 29 -6.29 -2.61 0.09
C ALA A 29 -5.31 -2.40 1.25
N GLN A 30 -5.81 -1.97 2.40
CA GLN A 30 -4.99 -1.52 3.51
C GLN A 30 -5.49 -2.11 4.81
N LYS A 31 -4.59 -2.20 5.78
CA LYS A 31 -4.92 -2.52 7.16
C LYS A 31 -4.68 -1.29 8.02
N ILE A 32 -5.64 -0.97 8.87
CA ILE A 32 -5.46 0.00 9.94
C ILE A 32 -5.39 -0.71 11.28
N ASP A 33 -4.63 -0.17 12.20
CA ASP A 33 -4.68 -0.50 13.62
C ASP A 33 -4.57 0.77 14.46
N PHE A 34 -5.17 0.73 15.64
CA PHE A 34 -5.17 1.83 16.58
C PHE A 34 -5.49 1.33 17.99
N TRP A 35 -5.15 2.13 18.97
CA TRP A 35 -5.50 1.85 20.37
C TRP A 35 -6.70 2.68 20.77
N ALA A 36 -7.66 2.04 21.46
CA ALA A 36 -8.82 2.71 22.02
C ALA A 36 -9.12 2.27 23.44
N LYS A 37 -9.77 3.15 24.19
CA LYS A 37 -10.29 2.87 25.52
C LYS A 37 -11.45 3.78 25.89
N ALA A 38 -12.28 3.35 26.83
CA ALA A 38 -13.20 4.24 27.53
C ALA A 38 -12.45 5.11 28.56
N ALA A 39 -12.97 6.29 28.84
CA ALA A 39 -12.40 7.17 29.86
C ALA A 39 -12.56 6.64 31.29
N SER A 40 -13.55 5.77 31.52
CA SER A 40 -13.90 5.29 32.88
C SER A 40 -14.62 3.95 32.81
N LEU A 41 -14.25 3.01 33.64
CA LEU A 41 -14.97 1.74 33.85
C LEU A 41 -16.43 1.94 34.26
N THR A 42 -16.74 3.02 34.95
CA THR A 42 -18.12 3.28 35.42
C THR A 42 -19.09 3.57 34.27
N TYR A 43 -18.58 4.16 33.18
CA TYR A 43 -19.35 4.56 32.02
C TYR A 43 -19.05 3.71 30.77
N ALA A 44 -18.14 2.74 30.89
CA ALA A 44 -17.88 1.79 29.80
C ALA A 44 -19.12 0.89 29.52
N PRO A 45 -19.23 0.29 28.32
CA PRO A 45 -18.37 0.46 27.18
C PRO A 45 -18.66 1.77 26.41
N GLU A 46 -17.66 2.24 25.65
CA GLU A 46 -17.84 3.29 24.64
C GLU A 46 -17.98 2.64 23.26
N ALA A 47 -19.08 2.91 22.58
CA ALA A 47 -19.36 2.34 21.27
C ALA A 47 -18.77 3.19 20.13
N PHE A 48 -18.18 2.54 19.15
CA PHE A 48 -17.66 3.22 17.97
C PHE A 48 -17.74 2.36 16.72
N GLU A 49 -17.69 3.02 15.59
CA GLU A 49 -17.75 2.41 14.26
C GLU A 49 -16.46 2.68 13.51
N ILE A 50 -16.02 1.73 12.70
CA ILE A 50 -15.01 1.90 11.67
C ILE A 50 -15.74 1.96 10.34
N LEU A 51 -15.48 3.01 9.56
CA LEU A 51 -16.11 3.26 8.28
C LEU A 51 -15.06 3.51 7.20
N TYR A 52 -15.44 3.34 5.95
CA TYR A 52 -14.59 3.64 4.80
C TYR A 52 -15.36 4.36 3.71
N SER A 53 -14.66 5.17 2.91
CA SER A 53 -15.18 5.81 1.71
C SER A 53 -14.25 5.56 0.52
N THR A 54 -14.84 5.31 -0.64
CA THR A 54 -14.13 5.16 -1.92
C THR A 54 -14.24 6.41 -2.80
N THR A 55 -14.88 7.46 -2.32
CA THR A 55 -15.21 8.66 -3.11
C THR A 55 -14.69 9.94 -2.47
N GLY A 56 -15.24 10.37 -1.37
CA GLY A 56 -14.96 11.64 -0.71
C GLY A 56 -14.89 11.51 0.81
N ASP A 57 -14.67 12.63 1.47
CA ASP A 57 -14.55 12.76 2.92
C ASP A 57 -15.80 13.32 3.62
N ASN A 58 -16.91 13.55 2.87
CA ASN A 58 -18.17 13.91 3.48
C ASN A 58 -18.77 12.72 4.22
N VAL A 59 -19.45 12.96 5.34
CA VAL A 59 -20.00 11.88 6.19
C VAL A 59 -20.97 10.95 5.45
N GLU A 60 -21.70 11.46 4.46
CA GLU A 60 -22.58 10.68 3.58
C GLU A 60 -21.86 9.74 2.60
N ASP A 61 -20.57 9.93 2.37
CA ASP A 61 -19.75 9.08 1.49
C ASP A 61 -19.32 7.78 2.17
N PHE A 62 -19.37 7.75 3.50
CA PHE A 62 -18.85 6.64 4.28
C PHE A 62 -19.82 5.46 4.39
N LYS A 63 -19.27 4.26 4.33
CA LYS A 63 -19.94 2.99 4.53
C LYS A 63 -19.42 2.33 5.79
N LEU A 64 -20.33 1.75 6.57
CA LEU A 64 -19.96 0.99 7.77
C LEU A 64 -19.12 -0.23 7.40
N LEU A 65 -17.97 -0.39 8.03
CA LEU A 65 -17.13 -1.57 7.94
C LEU A 65 -17.35 -2.50 9.14
N SER A 66 -17.30 -1.96 10.35
CA SER A 66 -17.48 -2.72 11.58
C SER A 66 -17.89 -1.83 12.75
N THR A 67 -18.51 -2.43 13.77
CA THR A 67 -18.89 -1.80 15.04
C THR A 67 -18.12 -2.45 16.17
N HIS A 68 -17.65 -1.65 17.11
CA HIS A 68 -16.81 -2.05 18.24
C HIS A 68 -17.26 -1.38 19.54
N GLU A 69 -16.79 -1.94 20.64
CA GLU A 69 -16.93 -1.38 21.97
C GLU A 69 -15.60 -1.34 22.71
N ALA A 70 -15.27 -0.21 23.29
CA ALA A 70 -14.15 -0.07 24.20
C ALA A 70 -14.61 -0.39 25.63
N GLU A 71 -14.38 -1.61 26.05
CA GLU A 71 -14.95 -2.23 27.25
C GLU A 71 -14.45 -1.65 28.58
N GLY A 72 -13.35 -0.93 28.58
CA GLY A 72 -12.73 -0.47 29.81
C GLY A 72 -11.79 0.71 29.64
N ASP A 73 -11.14 1.09 30.76
CA ASP A 73 -10.18 2.19 30.85
C ASP A 73 -8.73 1.78 30.52
N ALA A 74 -8.51 0.52 30.17
CA ALA A 74 -7.26 0.05 29.61
C ALA A 74 -7.23 0.21 28.09
N TRP A 75 -6.06 0.48 27.53
CA TRP A 75 -5.87 0.53 26.10
C TRP A 75 -5.96 -0.87 25.48
N TYR A 76 -6.79 -1.01 24.43
CA TYR A 76 -6.91 -2.21 23.61
C TYR A 76 -6.60 -1.85 22.17
N ASN A 77 -5.93 -2.76 21.46
CA ASN A 77 -5.65 -2.61 20.04
C ASN A 77 -6.84 -3.12 19.20
N TYR A 78 -7.24 -2.31 18.24
CA TYR A 78 -8.27 -2.63 17.24
C TYR A 78 -7.66 -2.61 15.86
N GLU A 79 -8.10 -3.55 15.02
CA GLU A 79 -7.62 -3.70 13.66
C GLU A 79 -8.79 -3.79 12.69
N ALA A 80 -8.60 -3.26 11.47
CA ALA A 80 -9.56 -3.44 10.38
C ALA A 80 -8.84 -3.51 9.04
N ASN A 81 -9.34 -4.40 8.17
CA ASN A 81 -8.91 -4.45 6.78
C ASN A 81 -9.83 -3.55 5.95
N LEU A 82 -9.26 -2.50 5.37
CA LEU A 82 -9.96 -1.59 4.48
C LEU A 82 -10.09 -2.24 3.10
N PRO A 83 -11.26 -2.18 2.45
CA PRO A 83 -11.44 -2.67 1.09
C PRO A 83 -10.55 -1.93 0.09
N GLU A 84 -10.22 -2.60 -1.01
CA GLU A 84 -9.60 -1.97 -2.16
C GLU A 84 -10.46 -0.80 -2.68
N GLY A 85 -9.82 0.25 -3.13
CA GLY A 85 -10.47 1.49 -3.55
C GLY A 85 -10.77 2.47 -2.40
N THR A 86 -10.41 2.13 -1.15
CA THR A 86 -10.65 3.03 0.00
C THR A 86 -9.80 4.28 -0.10
N LYS A 87 -10.46 5.43 -0.19
CA LYS A 87 -9.85 6.77 -0.21
C LYS A 87 -9.75 7.39 1.17
N TYR A 88 -10.69 7.07 2.04
CA TYR A 88 -10.74 7.56 3.42
C TYR A 88 -11.26 6.48 4.35
N PHE A 89 -10.76 6.43 5.56
CA PHE A 89 -11.42 5.73 6.65
C PHE A 89 -11.86 6.72 7.72
N ALA A 90 -12.81 6.32 8.53
CA ALA A 90 -13.24 7.08 9.68
C ALA A 90 -13.43 6.18 10.90
N ILE A 91 -13.18 6.75 12.08
CA ILE A 91 -13.60 6.19 13.36
C ILE A 91 -14.66 7.14 13.89
N ARG A 92 -15.88 6.63 14.10
CA ARG A 92 -17.03 7.39 14.56
C ARG A 92 -17.42 6.93 15.95
N CYS A 93 -17.43 7.82 16.92
CA CYS A 93 -18.05 7.54 18.21
C CYS A 93 -19.56 7.61 18.10
N VAL A 94 -20.24 6.56 18.56
CA VAL A 94 -21.69 6.42 18.54
C VAL A 94 -22.28 6.09 19.91
N SER A 95 -21.52 6.37 20.97
CA SER A 95 -21.91 6.14 22.35
C SER A 95 -23.13 6.95 22.74
N GLU A 96 -23.94 6.43 23.67
CA GLU A 96 -25.08 7.12 24.23
C GLU A 96 -24.97 7.15 25.77
N ASN A 97 -25.06 8.36 26.34
CA ASN A 97 -24.96 8.59 27.80
C ASN A 97 -23.67 8.00 28.42
N LYS A 98 -22.54 8.17 27.74
CA LYS A 98 -21.23 7.72 28.17
C LYS A 98 -20.33 8.91 28.48
N LEU A 99 -19.06 8.64 28.81
CA LEU A 99 -18.16 9.70 29.24
C LEU A 99 -17.25 10.19 28.11
N ALA A 100 -16.36 9.35 27.61
CA ALA A 100 -15.49 9.65 26.47
C ALA A 100 -14.81 8.39 25.92
N LEU A 101 -14.64 8.37 24.61
CA LEU A 101 -13.79 7.43 23.89
C LEU A 101 -12.43 8.09 23.64
N PHE A 102 -11.34 7.41 23.96
CA PHE A 102 -9.98 7.81 23.63
C PHE A 102 -9.43 6.93 22.53
N ILE A 103 -8.81 7.56 21.52
CA ILE A 103 -8.12 6.91 20.40
C ILE A 103 -6.67 7.40 20.38
N ASP A 104 -5.72 6.48 20.16
CA ASP A 104 -4.29 6.81 20.02
C ASP A 104 -3.59 5.88 19.05
N ASP A 105 -2.39 6.29 18.63
CA ASP A 105 -1.46 5.50 17.81
C ASP A 105 -2.12 4.86 16.57
N ILE A 106 -2.86 5.68 15.81
CA ILE A 106 -3.45 5.21 14.55
C ILE A 106 -2.35 4.98 13.54
N THR A 107 -2.25 3.74 13.07
CA THR A 107 -1.32 3.31 12.03
C THR A 107 -2.10 2.75 10.84
N TYR A 108 -1.70 3.06 9.63
CA TYR A 108 -2.18 2.37 8.44
C TYR A 108 -1.03 1.69 7.73
N HIS A 109 -1.31 0.50 7.21
CA HIS A 109 -0.35 -0.32 6.48
C HIS A 109 -0.82 -0.41 5.04
N GLU A 110 -0.06 0.20 4.14
CA GLU A 110 -0.34 0.12 2.71
C GLU A 110 -0.32 -1.33 2.24
N GLY A 111 -1.28 -1.71 1.41
CA GLY A 111 -1.30 -3.00 0.74
C GLY A 111 -0.05 -3.13 -0.15
N GLN A 112 0.54 -4.32 -0.17
CA GLN A 112 1.64 -4.57 -1.08
C GLN A 112 1.11 -4.67 -2.51
N LEU A 113 1.76 -3.94 -3.43
CA LEU A 113 1.49 -4.08 -4.85
C LEU A 113 1.81 -5.50 -5.30
N THR A 114 0.89 -6.09 -6.06
CA THR A 114 1.11 -7.39 -6.69
C THR A 114 1.79 -7.20 -8.04
N ILE A 115 2.99 -7.76 -8.19
CA ILE A 115 3.68 -7.76 -9.48
C ILE A 115 2.98 -8.75 -10.41
N LEU A 116 2.46 -8.28 -11.52
CA LEU A 116 1.83 -9.09 -12.56
C LEU A 116 2.85 -9.60 -13.58
N ASN A 117 3.72 -8.71 -14.05
CA ASN A 117 4.77 -9.00 -15.02
C ASN A 117 5.80 -7.87 -15.11
N TYR A 118 6.83 -8.09 -15.92
CA TYR A 118 7.82 -7.08 -16.30
C TYR A 118 7.74 -6.83 -17.80
N ASN A 119 7.71 -5.58 -18.22
CA ASN A 119 7.90 -5.21 -19.61
C ASN A 119 9.38 -4.95 -19.87
N VAL A 120 9.92 -5.49 -20.96
CA VAL A 120 11.32 -5.35 -21.33
C VAL A 120 11.41 -4.49 -22.59
N TYR A 121 12.30 -3.51 -22.54
CA TYR A 121 12.51 -2.56 -23.64
C TYR A 121 13.96 -2.61 -24.10
N ARG A 122 14.15 -2.46 -25.40
CA ARG A 122 15.45 -2.28 -26.04
C ARG A 122 15.41 -0.99 -26.87
N ASN A 123 16.34 -0.09 -26.61
CA ASN A 123 16.42 1.22 -27.26
C ASN A 123 15.11 2.03 -27.18
N GLY A 124 14.39 1.90 -26.05
CA GLY A 124 13.10 2.56 -25.82
C GLY A 124 11.88 1.84 -26.43
N GLU A 125 12.07 0.76 -27.17
CA GLU A 125 11.00 -0.02 -27.80
C GLU A 125 10.73 -1.31 -27.00
N LYS A 126 9.44 -1.58 -26.69
CA LYS A 126 9.07 -2.79 -25.95
C LYS A 126 9.31 -4.02 -26.80
N ILE A 127 10.19 -4.91 -26.35
CA ILE A 127 10.56 -6.16 -27.05
C ILE A 127 9.87 -7.40 -26.49
N GLY A 128 9.31 -7.29 -25.28
CA GLY A 128 8.61 -8.43 -24.68
C GLY A 128 8.14 -8.18 -23.26
N THR A 129 7.62 -9.26 -22.67
CA THR A 129 7.10 -9.29 -21.30
C THR A 129 7.63 -10.56 -20.62
N ALA A 130 8.09 -10.42 -19.38
CA ALA A 130 8.49 -11.52 -18.52
C ALA A 130 7.47 -11.68 -17.36
N ASN A 131 7.19 -12.90 -16.95
CA ASN A 131 6.26 -13.17 -15.84
C ASN A 131 6.79 -12.61 -14.50
N ALA A 132 5.90 -12.38 -13.54
CA ALA A 132 6.24 -11.88 -12.20
C ALA A 132 7.35 -12.66 -11.49
N ASN A 133 7.45 -13.97 -11.73
CA ASN A 133 8.47 -14.85 -11.15
C ASN A 133 9.68 -15.07 -12.06
N ALA A 134 9.76 -14.37 -13.19
CA ALA A 134 10.88 -14.52 -14.11
C ALA A 134 12.16 -13.93 -13.51
N THR A 135 13.24 -14.70 -13.60
CA THR A 135 14.58 -14.27 -13.19
C THR A 135 15.46 -13.89 -14.38
N SER A 136 14.96 -14.06 -15.60
CA SER A 136 15.68 -13.74 -16.82
C SER A 136 14.73 -13.51 -18.00
N PHE A 137 15.21 -12.71 -18.95
CA PHE A 137 14.62 -12.52 -20.28
C PHE A 137 15.73 -12.69 -21.32
N SER A 138 15.43 -13.36 -22.44
CA SER A 138 16.40 -13.61 -23.49
C SER A 138 16.03 -12.83 -24.75
N ASP A 139 16.98 -12.11 -25.30
CA ASP A 139 16.86 -11.35 -26.53
C ASP A 139 18.16 -11.43 -27.36
N ALA A 140 18.04 -11.30 -28.66
CA ALA A 140 19.17 -11.21 -29.59
C ALA A 140 19.57 -9.73 -29.74
N GLY A 141 20.32 -9.23 -28.76
CA GLY A 141 20.80 -7.85 -28.77
C GLY A 141 22.06 -7.65 -29.60
N ASN A 142 22.33 -6.39 -29.95
CA ASN A 142 23.53 -5.96 -30.64
C ASN A 142 24.42 -5.12 -29.73
N ASP A 143 25.65 -4.93 -30.17
CA ASP A 143 26.58 -4.01 -29.48
C ASP A 143 26.00 -2.59 -29.46
N GLY A 144 26.02 -1.97 -28.29
CA GLY A 144 25.45 -0.64 -28.07
C GLY A 144 23.95 -0.60 -27.79
N ASP A 145 23.23 -1.74 -27.80
CA ASP A 145 21.83 -1.77 -27.36
C ASP A 145 21.68 -1.40 -25.90
N ILE A 146 20.67 -0.60 -25.61
CA ILE A 146 20.31 -0.14 -24.26
C ILE A 146 19.01 -0.81 -23.82
N TYR A 147 19.01 -1.44 -22.66
CA TYR A 147 17.84 -2.10 -22.10
C TYR A 147 17.32 -1.37 -20.86
N THR A 148 15.99 -1.31 -20.75
CA THR A 148 15.26 -0.87 -19.56
C THR A 148 14.11 -1.83 -19.32
N ILE A 149 13.61 -1.83 -18.10
CA ILE A 149 12.38 -2.56 -17.74
C ILE A 149 11.40 -1.62 -17.03
N THR A 150 10.13 -2.01 -17.06
CA THR A 150 9.10 -1.52 -16.16
C THR A 150 8.48 -2.69 -15.41
N ILE A 151 7.95 -2.45 -14.23
CA ILE A 151 7.19 -3.42 -13.44
C ILE A 151 5.72 -3.10 -13.63
N VAL A 152 4.94 -4.10 -14.04
CA VAL A 152 3.48 -4.00 -14.12
C VAL A 152 2.90 -4.58 -12.85
N TYR A 153 2.24 -3.74 -12.07
CA TYR A 153 1.50 -4.09 -10.88
C TYR A 153 0.01 -4.22 -11.19
N ASP A 154 -0.74 -4.72 -10.23
CA ASP A 154 -2.20 -4.76 -10.27
C ASP A 154 -2.84 -3.37 -10.41
N GLU A 155 -2.16 -2.31 -9.94
CA GLU A 155 -2.65 -0.93 -9.95
C GLU A 155 -1.99 -0.02 -10.99
N GLY A 156 -1.06 -0.53 -11.80
CA GLY A 156 -0.40 0.27 -12.82
C GLY A 156 0.99 -0.19 -13.17
N GLU A 157 1.72 0.64 -13.89
CA GLU A 157 3.06 0.35 -14.38
C GLU A 157 4.06 1.36 -13.79
N SER A 158 5.22 0.88 -13.35
CA SER A 158 6.29 1.72 -12.81
C SER A 158 6.90 2.61 -13.90
N THR A 159 7.69 3.59 -13.49
CA THR A 159 8.64 4.26 -14.38
C THR A 159 9.71 3.27 -14.86
N PHE A 160 10.45 3.67 -15.90
CA PHE A 160 11.57 2.86 -16.39
C PHE A 160 12.66 2.69 -15.31
N SER A 161 13.30 1.51 -15.33
CA SER A 161 14.55 1.29 -14.60
C SER A 161 15.65 2.19 -15.14
N ASN A 162 16.78 2.24 -14.43
CA ASN A 162 18.01 2.71 -15.03
C ASN A 162 18.39 1.86 -16.26
N GLU A 163 19.20 2.41 -17.14
CA GLU A 163 19.63 1.78 -18.39
C GLU A 163 20.73 0.73 -18.16
N ALA A 164 20.64 -0.38 -18.89
CA ALA A 164 21.71 -1.35 -19.04
C ALA A 164 22.16 -1.41 -20.49
N GLY A 165 23.42 -1.06 -20.74
CA GLY A 165 24.02 -1.21 -22.06
C GLY A 165 24.66 -2.58 -22.25
N ILE A 166 24.57 -3.13 -23.48
CA ILE A 166 25.41 -4.25 -23.92
C ILE A 166 26.64 -3.68 -24.58
N THR A 167 27.81 -4.07 -24.06
CA THR A 167 29.07 -3.88 -24.76
C THR A 167 29.60 -5.25 -25.16
N LEU A 168 29.58 -5.54 -26.44
CA LEU A 168 30.16 -6.77 -26.97
C LEU A 168 31.67 -6.59 -27.06
N GLY A 169 32.44 -7.37 -26.31
CA GLY A 169 33.88 -7.52 -26.57
C GLY A 169 34.10 -8.13 -27.96
N VAL A 170 35.33 -8.03 -28.47
CA VAL A 170 35.75 -8.32 -29.87
C VAL A 170 35.49 -9.77 -30.36
N GLU A 171 34.85 -10.63 -29.56
CA GLU A 171 34.45 -11.96 -29.97
C GLU A 171 32.93 -12.04 -29.99
N GLU A 172 32.38 -12.39 -31.15
CA GLU A 172 30.96 -12.48 -31.47
C GLU A 172 30.09 -13.04 -30.34
N LEU A 173 29.33 -12.15 -29.68
CA LEU A 173 28.23 -12.56 -28.81
C LEU A 173 26.92 -12.45 -29.56
N THR A 174 26.32 -13.58 -29.82
CA THR A 174 25.05 -13.65 -30.55
C THR A 174 23.82 -13.54 -29.66
N GLN A 175 23.97 -13.55 -28.35
CA GLN A 175 22.84 -13.44 -27.41
C GLN A 175 23.25 -12.82 -26.08
N GLY A 176 22.56 -11.76 -25.66
CA GLY A 176 22.58 -11.25 -24.31
C GLY A 176 21.53 -11.92 -23.43
N ARG A 177 21.81 -12.08 -22.16
CA ARG A 177 20.88 -12.62 -21.17
C ARG A 177 20.56 -11.58 -20.12
N LEU A 178 19.29 -11.21 -20.01
CA LEU A 178 18.78 -10.33 -18.97
C LEU A 178 18.32 -11.17 -17.78
N ASN A 179 18.92 -10.99 -16.60
CA ASN A 179 18.46 -11.63 -15.38
C ASN A 179 17.71 -10.62 -14.51
N VAL A 180 16.46 -10.90 -14.20
CA VAL A 180 15.64 -10.10 -13.28
C VAL A 180 15.67 -10.77 -11.91
N MET A 181 16.17 -10.08 -10.90
CA MET A 181 16.15 -10.58 -9.51
C MET A 181 14.97 -9.98 -8.76
N THR A 182 14.15 -10.82 -8.16
CA THR A 182 12.99 -10.44 -7.37
C THR A 182 13.39 -9.84 -6.02
N GLY A 183 12.77 -8.73 -5.64
CA GLY A 183 12.92 -8.12 -4.33
C GLY A 183 13.68 -6.79 -4.31
N ARG A 184 13.25 -5.82 -5.03
CA ARG A 184 13.74 -4.49 -5.37
C ARG A 184 14.51 -4.49 -6.68
N GLY A 185 13.79 -4.78 -7.76
CA GLY A 185 14.08 -4.38 -9.13
C GLY A 185 15.54 -4.35 -9.59
N THR A 186 16.35 -5.37 -9.28
CA THR A 186 17.69 -5.46 -9.84
C THR A 186 17.66 -6.25 -11.14
N VAL A 187 18.02 -5.61 -12.24
CA VAL A 187 18.17 -6.26 -13.55
C VAL A 187 19.65 -6.49 -13.80
N THR A 188 20.02 -7.74 -14.04
CA THR A 188 21.38 -8.11 -14.38
C THR A 188 21.44 -8.50 -15.85
N VAL A 189 22.25 -7.82 -16.64
CA VAL A 189 22.54 -8.19 -18.02
C VAL A 189 23.88 -8.91 -18.04
N SER A 190 23.91 -10.15 -18.51
CA SER A 190 25.14 -10.91 -18.68
C SER A 190 25.30 -11.36 -20.13
N ASN A 191 26.53 -11.45 -20.59
CA ASN A 191 26.83 -12.04 -21.89
C ASN A 191 26.69 -13.58 -21.89
N ALA A 192 26.72 -14.20 -23.05
CA ALA A 192 26.56 -15.65 -23.20
C ALA A 192 27.60 -16.50 -22.44
N ASN A 193 28.72 -15.91 -22.05
CA ASN A 193 29.80 -16.56 -21.32
C ASN A 193 29.72 -16.35 -19.80
N GLY A 194 28.68 -15.66 -19.31
CA GLY A 194 28.46 -15.42 -17.87
C GLY A 194 29.44 -14.43 -17.21
N SER A 195 30.28 -13.77 -17.99
CA SER A 195 31.17 -12.71 -17.54
C SER A 195 30.60 -11.35 -18.00
N ASP A 196 30.79 -10.35 -17.16
CA ASP A 196 30.33 -8.96 -17.29
C ASP A 196 28.85 -8.76 -17.01
N VAL A 197 28.63 -8.32 -15.82
CA VAL A 197 27.32 -8.06 -15.26
C VAL A 197 27.20 -6.57 -14.99
N THR A 198 26.29 -5.93 -15.69
CA THR A 198 25.81 -4.61 -15.28
C THR A 198 24.58 -4.79 -14.41
N ILE A 199 24.67 -4.37 -13.16
CA ILE A 199 23.56 -4.44 -12.20
C ILE A 199 22.78 -3.13 -12.29
N LEU A 200 21.51 -3.23 -12.63
CA LEU A 200 20.57 -2.13 -12.60
C LEU A 200 19.74 -2.22 -11.32
N THR A 201 19.72 -1.15 -10.56
CA THR A 201 18.86 -1.03 -9.39
C THR A 201 17.76 -0.01 -9.68
N THR A 202 16.51 -0.37 -9.45
CA THR A 202 15.40 0.59 -9.36
C THR A 202 15.20 0.92 -7.88
N ASP A 203 15.17 2.21 -7.56
CA ASP A 203 14.76 2.70 -6.23
C ASP A 203 13.25 2.59 -6.05
#